data_b30681f1dcbcb3e2c6ebb8ecaf954509
#
_entry.id   b30681f1dcbcb3e2c6ebb8ecaf954509
#
_cell.length_a   1.000
_cell.length_b   1.000
_cell.length_c   1.000
_cell.angle_alpha   90.00
_cell.angle_beta   90.00
_cell.angle_gamma   90.00
#
_symmetry.space_group_name_H-M   'P 1'
#
loop_
_entity.id
_entity.type
_entity.pdbx_description
1 polymer ?
#
loop_
_entity_poly.entity_id
_entity_poly.type
_entity_poly.pdbx_seq_one_letter_code
_entity_poly.pdbx_strand_id
1 'polypeptide(L)'
;MRDRFGRPLEDLRVTLTHACNFSCFFCHMEGEGKSEDLLTAEEIALVAKIGREFGIKSVKLTGGEPTLRRDLIEVIKKLKEVGIEEVSMTTNGVLLGKLAKKLKDAGLDRVNVSLHSSKSSLFKEITSVDAFDKVIEGIREAIKVGLRPIKLNFVVTKKNYNEAIKFLDLAKSLQVDEVHLIELHPVGSGKEAFNTHISLDPIEEYLKSHGEKLGFRSKHNRPRYLYEGLVVEIVKPYANPLFCAGCNRIRLTVDGKLKTCLYREDKIVDIKDILRGDYTISEKEDMLRDAYKIAVMIREPNFKFKVSLNEII
;
A
#
# COMPACT_ATOMS: atom_id res chain seq x y z
N MET A 1 19.51 -2.30 6.12
CA MET A 1 19.77 -3.75 6.34
C MET A 1 19.16 -4.59 5.21
N ARG A 2 19.67 -5.80 4.94
CA ARG A 2 19.12 -6.75 3.95
C ARG A 2 18.75 -8.06 4.64
N ASP A 3 17.68 -8.72 4.14
CA ASP A 3 17.33 -10.07 4.59
C ASP A 3 18.23 -11.14 3.93
N ARG A 4 18.07 -12.41 4.34
CA ARG A 4 18.84 -13.55 3.82
C ARG A 4 18.65 -13.81 2.30
N PHE A 5 17.70 -13.13 1.66
CA PHE A 5 17.46 -13.17 0.22
C PHE A 5 17.98 -11.92 -0.51
N GLY A 6 18.79 -11.10 0.17
CA GLY A 6 19.39 -9.88 -0.37
C GLY A 6 18.43 -8.69 -0.51
N ARG A 7 17.17 -8.80 -0.07
CA ARG A 7 16.15 -7.74 -0.23
C ARG A 7 16.34 -6.65 0.83
N PRO A 8 16.44 -5.36 0.44
CA PRO A 8 16.57 -4.28 1.40
C PRO A 8 15.29 -4.10 2.23
N LEU A 9 15.40 -3.40 3.37
CA LEU A 9 14.29 -2.90 4.14
C LEU A 9 14.25 -1.38 4.02
N GLU A 10 13.26 -0.83 3.26
CA GLU A 10 13.20 0.60 2.95
C GLU A 10 11.79 1.20 3.14
N ASP A 11 10.76 0.37 3.26
CA ASP A 11 9.36 0.80 3.29
C ASP A 11 8.61 0.17 4.47
N LEU A 12 8.09 1.00 5.37
CA LEU A 12 7.19 0.58 6.43
C LEU A 12 5.74 0.88 6.02
N ARG A 13 4.89 -0.14 5.95
CA ARG A 13 3.45 0.05 5.78
C ARG A 13 2.76 -0.03 7.12
N VAL A 14 2.04 1.01 7.49
CA VAL A 14 1.35 1.12 8.79
C VAL A 14 -0.14 1.02 8.60
N THR A 15 -0.77 0.04 9.24
CA THR A 15 -2.22 -0.07 9.35
C THR A 15 -2.70 0.83 10.49
N LEU A 16 -3.39 1.92 10.16
CA LEU A 16 -3.82 2.92 11.14
C LEU A 16 -5.12 2.55 11.86
N THR A 17 -6.01 1.84 11.18
CA THR A 17 -7.32 1.45 11.68
C THR A 17 -7.90 0.36 10.78
N HIS A 18 -8.81 -0.45 11.30
CA HIS A 18 -9.63 -1.37 10.51
C HIS A 18 -11.00 -0.76 10.13
N ALA A 19 -11.37 0.39 10.72
CA ALA A 19 -12.59 1.09 10.33
C ALA A 19 -12.51 1.58 8.88
N CYS A 20 -13.57 1.35 8.12
CA CYS A 20 -13.71 1.80 6.75
C CYS A 20 -15.17 2.18 6.47
N ASN A 21 -15.38 3.25 5.73
CA ASN A 21 -16.69 3.68 5.25
C ASN A 21 -17.07 3.06 3.88
N PHE A 22 -16.26 2.12 3.36
CA PHE A 22 -16.56 1.27 2.21
C PHE A 22 -16.60 -0.21 2.60
N SER A 23 -17.25 -1.03 1.76
CA SER A 23 -17.28 -2.49 1.88
C SER A 23 -16.96 -3.14 0.54
N CYS A 24 -15.73 -2.90 0.04
CA CYS A 24 -15.28 -3.45 -1.23
C CYS A 24 -15.24 -4.98 -1.18
N PHE A 25 -15.88 -5.66 -2.13
CA PHE A 25 -16.01 -7.12 -2.13
C PHE A 25 -14.68 -7.89 -2.19
N PHE A 26 -13.61 -7.25 -2.65
CA PHE A 26 -12.26 -7.82 -2.76
C PHE A 26 -11.26 -7.28 -1.74
N CYS A 27 -11.71 -6.63 -0.66
CA CYS A 27 -10.80 -5.97 0.29
C CYS A 27 -9.81 -6.95 0.91
N HIS A 28 -8.51 -6.67 0.79
CA HIS A 28 -7.48 -7.53 1.40
C HIS A 28 -7.31 -7.30 2.91
N MET A 29 -7.98 -6.30 3.51
CA MET A 29 -7.96 -5.99 4.95
C MET A 29 -6.54 -5.94 5.55
N GLU A 30 -5.55 -5.51 4.77
CA GLU A 30 -4.11 -5.57 5.06
C GLU A 30 -3.59 -6.97 5.49
N GLY A 31 -4.39 -8.03 5.30
CA GLY A 31 -4.08 -9.40 5.75
C GLY A 31 -3.99 -9.50 7.27
N GLU A 32 -4.81 -8.75 7.98
CA GLU A 32 -4.84 -8.67 9.45
C GLU A 32 -6.21 -9.08 9.96
N GLY A 33 -6.26 -9.66 11.18
CA GLY A 33 -7.49 -9.83 11.93
C GLY A 33 -8.04 -8.48 12.39
N LYS A 34 -9.35 -8.41 12.68
CA LYS A 34 -9.95 -7.21 13.24
C LYS A 34 -9.40 -6.92 14.64
N SER A 35 -9.03 -5.68 14.89
CA SER A 35 -8.66 -5.17 16.22
C SER A 35 -9.16 -3.73 16.37
N GLU A 36 -9.61 -3.39 17.56
CA GLU A 36 -9.97 -2.03 17.97
C GLU A 36 -8.83 -1.35 18.74
N ASP A 37 -7.77 -2.09 19.04
CA ASP A 37 -6.61 -1.65 19.80
C ASP A 37 -5.62 -0.92 18.88
N LEU A 38 -5.78 0.38 18.78
CA LEU A 38 -4.97 1.21 17.89
C LEU A 38 -3.65 1.64 18.55
N LEU A 39 -2.57 1.60 17.79
CA LEU A 39 -1.31 2.25 18.19
C LEU A 39 -1.49 3.78 18.23
N THR A 40 -0.86 4.44 19.20
CA THR A 40 -0.83 5.92 19.26
C THR A 40 0.11 6.51 18.20
N ALA A 41 0.03 7.81 17.98
CA ALA A 41 0.94 8.50 17.06
C ALA A 41 2.41 8.40 17.52
N GLU A 42 2.65 8.44 18.85
CA GLU A 42 3.96 8.26 19.47
C GLU A 42 4.52 6.86 19.25
N GLU A 43 3.70 5.82 19.49
CA GLU A 43 4.09 4.42 19.27
C GLU A 43 4.49 4.18 17.81
N ILE A 44 3.70 4.68 16.86
CA ILE A 44 4.00 4.60 15.42
C ILE A 44 5.30 5.33 15.08
N ALA A 45 5.50 6.53 15.61
CA ALA A 45 6.71 7.33 15.38
C ALA A 45 7.94 6.65 15.97
N LEU A 46 7.86 6.06 17.16
CA LEU A 46 8.96 5.33 17.79
C LEU A 46 9.38 4.12 16.93
N VAL A 47 8.41 3.32 16.47
CA VAL A 47 8.69 2.18 15.57
C VAL A 47 9.33 2.66 14.26
N ALA A 48 8.83 3.75 13.68
CA ALA A 48 9.40 4.32 12.46
C ALA A 48 10.81 4.89 12.68
N LYS A 49 11.07 5.56 13.81
CA LYS A 49 12.38 6.07 14.22
C LYS A 49 13.43 4.95 14.24
N ILE A 50 13.15 3.87 14.95
CA ILE A 50 14.06 2.72 15.01
C ILE A 50 14.18 2.05 13.65
N GLY A 51 13.08 1.94 12.88
CA GLY A 51 13.10 1.38 11.53
C GLY A 51 14.07 2.09 10.58
N ARG A 52 14.33 3.40 10.76
CA ARG A 52 15.33 4.14 9.97
C ARG A 52 16.75 3.60 10.14
N GLU A 53 17.11 3.15 11.32
CA GLU A 53 18.42 2.54 11.59
C GLU A 53 18.62 1.26 10.74
N PHE A 54 17.54 0.60 10.34
CA PHE A 54 17.51 -0.58 9.49
C PHE A 54 17.38 -0.26 8.00
N GLY A 55 17.20 1.00 7.63
CA GLY A 55 17.14 1.50 6.25
C GLY A 55 15.76 1.94 5.78
N ILE A 56 14.74 2.00 6.66
CA ILE A 56 13.42 2.53 6.31
C ILE A 56 13.55 4.02 6.01
N LYS A 57 13.12 4.42 4.81
CA LYS A 57 13.10 5.80 4.32
C LYS A 57 11.68 6.28 4.10
N SER A 58 10.77 5.36 3.78
CA SER A 58 9.38 5.69 3.46
C SER A 58 8.39 4.98 4.38
N VAL A 59 7.33 5.71 4.74
CA VAL A 59 6.18 5.16 5.45
C VAL A 59 4.93 5.30 4.58
N LYS A 60 4.17 4.21 4.45
CA LYS A 60 2.87 4.23 3.79
C LYS A 60 1.76 3.97 4.80
N LEU A 61 0.94 4.99 5.02
CA LEU A 61 -0.26 4.92 5.85
C LEU A 61 -1.38 4.22 5.09
N THR A 62 -2.03 3.26 5.73
CA THR A 62 -3.10 2.44 5.18
C THR A 62 -4.03 1.96 6.30
N GLY A 63 -4.88 0.99 6.01
CA GLY A 63 -5.79 0.37 6.99
C GLY A 63 -7.09 -0.05 6.35
N GLY A 64 -8.20 0.18 7.02
CA GLY A 64 -9.50 0.34 6.41
C GLY A 64 -9.50 1.65 5.62
N GLU A 65 -9.89 2.75 6.25
CA GLU A 65 -9.75 4.08 5.66
C GLU A 65 -8.99 5.01 6.63
N PRO A 66 -7.73 5.37 6.32
CA PRO A 66 -6.89 6.21 7.19
C PRO A 66 -7.51 7.56 7.56
N THR A 67 -8.29 8.15 6.65
CA THR A 67 -8.91 9.48 6.89
C THR A 67 -10.04 9.47 7.93
N LEU A 68 -10.46 8.29 8.39
CA LEU A 68 -11.40 8.17 9.53
C LEU A 68 -10.68 8.28 10.88
N ARG A 69 -9.37 8.15 10.91
CA ARG A 69 -8.59 8.26 12.14
C ARG A 69 -8.44 9.72 12.55
N ARG A 70 -8.85 10.05 13.80
CA ARG A 70 -8.94 11.44 14.28
C ARG A 70 -7.59 12.13 14.40
N ASP A 71 -6.56 11.41 14.83
CA ASP A 71 -5.18 11.89 15.03
C ASP A 71 -4.28 11.70 13.79
N LEU A 72 -4.84 11.43 12.59
CA LEU A 72 -4.09 11.21 11.35
C LEU A 72 -3.06 12.32 11.08
N ILE A 73 -3.45 13.58 11.29
CA ILE A 73 -2.58 14.74 11.08
C ILE A 73 -1.37 14.70 12.03
N GLU A 74 -1.58 14.32 13.28
CA GLU A 74 -0.53 14.16 14.28
C GLU A 74 0.42 13.01 13.91
N VAL A 75 -0.12 11.86 13.49
CA VAL A 75 0.70 10.73 13.00
C VAL A 75 1.64 11.18 11.88
N ILE A 76 1.14 11.93 10.89
CA ILE A 76 1.97 12.41 9.77
C ILE A 76 3.07 13.34 10.28
N LYS A 77 2.75 14.31 11.14
CA LYS A 77 3.72 15.24 11.71
C LYS A 77 4.82 14.51 12.47
N LYS A 78 4.44 13.60 13.37
CA LYS A 78 5.41 12.82 14.17
C LYS A 78 6.32 11.95 13.30
N LEU A 79 5.81 11.36 12.21
CA LEU A 79 6.64 10.64 11.25
C LEU A 79 7.66 11.56 10.55
N LYS A 80 7.28 12.78 10.22
CA LYS A 80 8.22 13.77 9.66
C LYS A 80 9.23 14.24 10.70
N GLU A 81 8.81 14.47 11.94
CA GLU A 81 9.67 14.86 13.06
C GLU A 81 10.77 13.83 13.34
N VAL A 82 10.46 12.52 13.28
CA VAL A 82 11.46 11.46 13.43
C VAL A 82 12.29 11.23 12.16
N GLY A 83 12.10 12.05 11.11
CA GLY A 83 12.96 12.13 9.92
C GLY A 83 12.61 11.09 8.84
N ILE A 84 11.37 10.64 8.73
CA ILE A 84 10.93 9.85 7.56
C ILE A 84 10.95 10.73 6.31
N GLU A 85 11.68 10.28 5.29
CA GLU A 85 11.88 11.03 4.04
C GLU A 85 10.57 11.16 3.25
N GLU A 86 9.83 10.07 3.05
CA GLU A 86 8.54 10.04 2.36
C GLU A 86 7.42 9.47 3.24
N VAL A 87 6.40 10.27 3.52
CA VAL A 87 5.13 9.80 4.11
C VAL A 87 4.06 9.80 3.04
N SER A 88 3.50 8.64 2.74
CA SER A 88 2.45 8.46 1.74
C SER A 88 1.23 7.78 2.33
N MET A 89 0.06 7.96 1.70
CA MET A 89 -1.19 7.38 2.17
C MET A 89 -1.94 6.67 1.03
N THR A 90 -2.64 5.59 1.36
CA THR A 90 -3.67 5.01 0.50
C THR A 90 -5.03 5.29 1.11
N THR A 91 -5.94 5.87 0.34
CA THR A 91 -7.28 6.27 0.79
C THR A 91 -8.33 5.94 -0.25
N ASN A 92 -9.58 5.78 0.16
CA ASN A 92 -10.72 5.70 -0.75
C ASN A 92 -11.13 7.08 -1.32
N GLY A 93 -10.57 8.17 -0.81
CA GLY A 93 -10.71 9.53 -1.36
C GLY A 93 -11.95 10.31 -0.91
N VAL A 94 -12.92 9.70 -0.24
CA VAL A 94 -14.22 10.38 0.11
C VAL A 94 -14.02 11.62 0.97
N LEU A 95 -13.07 11.59 1.92
CA LEU A 95 -12.78 12.71 2.81
C LEU A 95 -11.63 13.58 2.32
N LEU A 96 -11.01 13.21 1.19
CA LEU A 96 -9.80 13.88 0.68
C LEU A 96 -10.09 15.36 0.35
N GLY A 97 -11.26 15.67 -0.23
CA GLY A 97 -11.66 17.04 -0.52
C GLY A 97 -11.64 17.97 0.70
N LYS A 98 -11.98 17.44 1.88
CA LYS A 98 -11.98 18.21 3.14
C LYS A 98 -10.61 18.25 3.82
N LEU A 99 -9.75 17.27 3.59
CA LEU A 99 -8.53 17.04 4.34
C LEU A 99 -7.25 17.37 3.55
N ALA A 100 -7.31 17.45 2.22
CA ALA A 100 -6.13 17.54 1.35
C ALA A 100 -5.14 18.63 1.77
N LYS A 101 -5.63 19.85 2.06
CA LYS A 101 -4.77 20.94 2.52
C LYS A 101 -4.11 20.62 3.87
N LYS A 102 -4.87 20.12 4.85
CA LYS A 102 -4.34 19.77 6.17
C LYS A 102 -3.32 18.64 6.10
N LEU A 103 -3.56 17.65 5.25
CA LEU A 103 -2.65 16.53 5.00
C LEU A 103 -1.33 17.00 4.39
N LYS A 104 -1.40 17.88 3.39
CA LYS A 104 -0.23 18.50 2.78
C LYS A 104 0.55 19.34 3.80
N ASP A 105 -0.12 20.22 4.53
CA ASP A 105 0.50 21.09 5.53
C ASP A 105 1.15 20.29 6.68
N ALA A 106 0.64 19.09 6.97
CA ALA A 106 1.23 18.16 7.94
C ALA A 106 2.49 17.44 7.41
N GLY A 107 2.78 17.52 6.12
CA GLY A 107 3.93 16.87 5.51
C GLY A 107 3.62 15.55 4.77
N LEU A 108 2.34 15.30 4.39
CA LEU A 108 2.04 14.17 3.50
C LEU A 108 2.61 14.46 2.11
N ASP A 109 3.51 13.60 1.66
CA ASP A 109 4.24 13.80 0.39
C ASP A 109 3.46 13.28 -0.83
N ARG A 110 2.61 12.25 -0.64
CA ARG A 110 1.96 11.56 -1.76
C ARG A 110 0.69 10.83 -1.34
N VAL A 111 -0.29 10.79 -2.24
CA VAL A 111 -1.53 10.03 -2.02
C VAL A 111 -1.81 9.04 -3.15
N ASN A 112 -2.23 7.82 -2.76
CA ASN A 112 -2.81 6.85 -3.66
C ASN A 112 -4.32 6.79 -3.40
N VAL A 113 -5.14 7.10 -4.40
CA VAL A 113 -6.60 7.04 -4.28
C VAL A 113 -7.11 5.75 -4.91
N SER A 114 -7.90 5.01 -4.17
CA SER A 114 -8.54 3.78 -4.65
C SER A 114 -9.80 4.13 -5.43
N LEU A 115 -9.72 3.98 -6.76
CA LEU A 115 -10.83 4.22 -7.68
C LEU A 115 -10.90 3.05 -8.67
N HIS A 116 -11.95 2.23 -8.58
CA HIS A 116 -11.99 0.91 -9.24
C HIS A 116 -12.98 0.84 -10.40
N SER A 117 -13.48 1.98 -10.86
CA SER A 117 -14.34 2.12 -12.04
C SER A 117 -14.30 3.55 -12.56
N SER A 118 -14.57 3.73 -13.85
CA SER A 118 -14.85 5.02 -14.49
C SER A 118 -16.34 5.39 -14.45
N LYS A 119 -17.21 4.48 -13.96
CA LYS A 119 -18.66 4.64 -13.91
C LYS A 119 -19.17 4.58 -12.47
N SER A 120 -20.00 5.55 -12.08
CA SER A 120 -20.60 5.63 -10.75
C SER A 120 -21.38 4.37 -10.36
N SER A 121 -22.15 3.78 -11.28
CA SER A 121 -22.94 2.58 -11.02
C SER A 121 -22.07 1.37 -10.67
N LEU A 122 -21.01 1.10 -11.44
CA LEU A 122 -20.09 -0.01 -11.19
C LEU A 122 -19.20 0.28 -9.95
N PHE A 123 -18.81 1.55 -9.74
CA PHE A 123 -18.13 1.94 -8.51
C PHE A 123 -18.96 1.60 -7.27
N LYS A 124 -20.26 1.93 -7.28
CA LYS A 124 -21.19 1.60 -6.20
C LYS A 124 -21.34 0.08 -6.00
N GLU A 125 -21.40 -0.70 -7.09
CA GLU A 125 -21.43 -2.16 -7.01
C GLU A 125 -20.17 -2.73 -6.35
N ILE A 126 -18.99 -2.20 -6.71
CA ILE A 126 -17.69 -2.67 -6.20
C ILE A 126 -17.49 -2.29 -4.73
N THR A 127 -17.84 -1.07 -4.34
CA THR A 127 -17.53 -0.50 -3.03
C THR A 127 -18.68 -0.57 -2.03
N SER A 128 -19.89 -0.92 -2.51
CA SER A 128 -21.17 -0.90 -1.78
C SER A 128 -21.60 0.49 -1.31
N VAL A 129 -20.98 1.57 -1.84
CA VAL A 129 -21.27 2.96 -1.44
C VAL A 129 -21.38 3.87 -2.66
N ASP A 130 -22.40 4.74 -2.65
CA ASP A 130 -22.60 5.76 -3.67
C ASP A 130 -21.79 7.02 -3.35
N ALA A 131 -20.50 7.00 -3.72
CA ALA A 131 -19.56 8.07 -3.39
C ALA A 131 -18.62 8.45 -4.53
N PHE A 132 -18.90 8.01 -5.75
CA PHE A 132 -18.03 8.24 -6.92
C PHE A 132 -17.69 9.73 -7.09
N ASP A 133 -18.68 10.61 -7.12
CA ASP A 133 -18.48 12.04 -7.33
C ASP A 133 -17.67 12.69 -6.20
N LYS A 134 -17.86 12.25 -4.95
CA LYS A 134 -17.06 12.71 -3.80
C LYS A 134 -15.58 12.34 -3.94
N VAL A 135 -15.30 11.15 -4.47
CA VAL A 135 -13.91 10.71 -4.73
C VAL A 135 -13.29 11.55 -5.85
N ILE A 136 -14.02 11.81 -6.94
CA ILE A 136 -13.56 12.67 -8.04
C ILE A 136 -13.29 14.10 -7.55
N GLU A 137 -14.21 14.67 -6.74
CA GLU A 137 -14.01 15.97 -6.10
C GLU A 137 -12.75 15.97 -5.20
N GLY A 138 -12.60 14.92 -4.40
CA GLY A 138 -11.42 14.74 -3.52
C GLY A 138 -10.09 14.73 -4.29
N ILE A 139 -10.05 14.05 -5.43
CA ILE A 139 -8.88 14.03 -6.31
C ILE A 139 -8.59 15.43 -6.85
N ARG A 140 -9.61 16.14 -7.35
CA ARG A 140 -9.47 17.51 -7.89
C ARG A 140 -8.97 18.48 -6.83
N GLU A 141 -9.52 18.42 -5.62
CA GLU A 141 -9.09 19.29 -4.53
C GLU A 141 -7.66 18.99 -4.08
N ALA A 142 -7.25 17.72 -4.03
CA ALA A 142 -5.88 17.34 -3.73
C ALA A 142 -4.89 17.89 -4.78
N ILE A 143 -5.26 17.87 -6.07
CA ILE A 143 -4.47 18.48 -7.15
C ILE A 143 -4.37 19.98 -6.96
N LYS A 144 -5.50 20.65 -6.72
CA LYS A 144 -5.60 22.10 -6.55
C LYS A 144 -4.73 22.62 -5.40
N VAL A 145 -4.68 21.92 -4.27
CA VAL A 145 -3.81 22.29 -3.15
C VAL A 145 -2.35 21.84 -3.35
N GLY A 146 -2.04 21.16 -4.46
CA GLY A 146 -0.69 20.70 -4.79
C GLY A 146 -0.22 19.51 -3.93
N LEU A 147 -1.11 18.67 -3.43
CA LEU A 147 -0.78 17.39 -2.81
C LEU A 147 -0.50 16.37 -3.93
N ARG A 148 0.72 16.38 -4.46
CA ARG A 148 1.17 15.55 -5.56
C ARG A 148 2.48 14.83 -5.19
N PRO A 149 2.79 13.66 -5.81
CA PRO A 149 2.03 13.00 -6.88
C PRO A 149 0.77 12.30 -6.38
N ILE A 150 -0.29 12.35 -7.20
CA ILE A 150 -1.52 11.58 -7.01
C ILE A 150 -1.49 10.35 -7.89
N LYS A 151 -1.71 9.19 -7.29
CA LYS A 151 -1.78 7.91 -8.00
C LYS A 151 -3.15 7.29 -7.83
N LEU A 152 -3.71 6.71 -8.89
CA LEU A 152 -4.93 5.92 -8.79
C LEU A 152 -4.59 4.43 -8.68
N ASN A 153 -5.19 3.75 -7.72
CA ASN A 153 -5.17 2.29 -7.63
C ASN A 153 -6.47 1.74 -8.22
N PHE A 154 -6.35 0.91 -9.24
CA PHE A 154 -7.47 0.22 -9.87
C PHE A 154 -7.25 -1.28 -9.75
N VAL A 155 -7.96 -1.94 -8.84
CA VAL A 155 -7.95 -3.41 -8.74
C VAL A 155 -8.80 -3.96 -9.87
N VAL A 156 -8.18 -4.72 -10.77
CA VAL A 156 -8.83 -5.32 -11.93
C VAL A 156 -9.41 -6.67 -11.56
N THR A 157 -10.68 -6.86 -11.86
CA THR A 157 -11.44 -8.08 -11.68
C THR A 157 -12.26 -8.34 -12.93
N LYS A 158 -12.87 -9.53 -13.08
CA LYS A 158 -13.79 -9.81 -14.20
C LYS A 158 -14.93 -8.80 -14.32
N LYS A 159 -15.32 -8.13 -13.20
CA LYS A 159 -16.42 -7.15 -13.20
C LYS A 159 -16.07 -5.83 -13.92
N ASN A 160 -14.80 -5.39 -13.83
CA ASN A 160 -14.36 -4.09 -14.35
C ASN A 160 -13.24 -4.18 -15.39
N TYR A 161 -12.85 -5.38 -15.79
CA TYR A 161 -11.77 -5.61 -16.75
C TYR A 161 -11.94 -4.81 -18.05
N ASN A 162 -13.16 -4.83 -18.62
CA ASN A 162 -13.48 -4.14 -19.87
C ASN A 162 -13.43 -2.60 -19.76
N GLU A 163 -13.33 -2.06 -18.54
CA GLU A 163 -13.19 -0.63 -18.30
C GLU A 163 -11.73 -0.20 -18.11
N ALA A 164 -10.79 -1.13 -17.96
CA ALA A 164 -9.42 -0.81 -17.54
C ALA A 164 -8.73 0.20 -18.47
N ILE A 165 -8.89 0.11 -19.78
CA ILE A 165 -8.33 1.07 -20.73
C ILE A 165 -9.10 2.41 -20.70
N LYS A 166 -10.44 2.36 -20.68
CA LYS A 166 -11.27 3.59 -20.56
C LYS A 166 -11.04 4.33 -19.25
N PHE A 167 -10.67 3.62 -18.20
CA PHE A 167 -10.29 4.21 -16.93
C PHE A 167 -9.04 5.11 -17.05
N LEU A 168 -8.11 4.77 -17.96
CA LEU A 168 -6.93 5.61 -18.21
C LEU A 168 -7.35 6.96 -18.81
N ASP A 169 -8.43 7.03 -19.60
CA ASP A 169 -8.95 8.31 -20.14
C ASP A 169 -9.51 9.19 -19.02
N LEU A 170 -10.24 8.60 -18.05
CA LEU A 170 -10.67 9.31 -16.85
C LEU A 170 -9.46 9.82 -16.05
N ALA A 171 -8.45 8.98 -15.84
CA ALA A 171 -7.25 9.35 -15.10
C ALA A 171 -6.50 10.53 -15.76
N LYS A 172 -6.37 10.52 -17.11
CA LYS A 172 -5.82 11.64 -17.90
C LYS A 172 -6.66 12.90 -17.71
N SER A 173 -7.99 12.81 -17.83
CA SER A 173 -8.89 13.95 -17.67
C SER A 173 -8.82 14.58 -16.28
N LEU A 174 -8.51 13.78 -15.27
CA LEU A 174 -8.28 14.23 -13.89
C LEU A 174 -6.86 14.77 -13.68
N GLN A 175 -5.96 14.62 -14.64
CA GLN A 175 -4.55 15.07 -14.55
C GLN A 175 -3.81 14.43 -13.36
N VAL A 176 -4.06 13.16 -13.07
CA VAL A 176 -3.29 12.41 -12.07
C VAL A 176 -1.93 12.01 -12.62
N ASP A 177 -1.00 11.71 -11.72
CA ASP A 177 0.41 11.47 -12.11
C ASP A 177 0.66 10.03 -12.56
N GLU A 178 -0.09 9.05 -12.02
CA GLU A 178 0.18 7.63 -12.29
C GLU A 178 -1.07 6.78 -11.99
N VAL A 179 -1.27 5.70 -12.75
CA VAL A 179 -2.27 4.67 -12.49
C VAL A 179 -1.59 3.34 -12.21
N HIS A 180 -2.04 2.66 -11.16
CA HIS A 180 -1.67 1.28 -10.86
C HIS A 180 -2.84 0.36 -11.24
N LEU A 181 -2.67 -0.45 -12.27
CA LEU A 181 -3.56 -1.57 -12.57
C LEU A 181 -3.09 -2.79 -11.77
N ILE A 182 -3.95 -3.29 -10.89
CA ILE A 182 -3.55 -4.25 -9.85
C ILE A 182 -4.38 -5.52 -9.99
N GLU A 183 -3.72 -6.68 -10.12
CA GLU A 183 -4.39 -7.97 -10.00
C GLU A 183 -4.90 -8.20 -8.58
N LEU A 184 -6.02 -8.89 -8.48
CA LEU A 184 -6.66 -9.23 -7.21
C LEU A 184 -5.74 -10.10 -6.34
N HIS A 185 -5.61 -9.72 -5.07
CA HIS A 185 -4.92 -10.50 -4.05
C HIS A 185 -5.87 -11.52 -3.38
N PRO A 186 -5.52 -12.80 -3.25
CA PRO A 186 -6.29 -13.77 -2.46
C PRO A 186 -6.01 -13.63 -0.96
N VAL A 187 -6.33 -12.45 -0.40
CA VAL A 187 -6.12 -12.11 1.02
C VAL A 187 -7.35 -11.34 1.52
N GLY A 188 -7.76 -11.56 2.77
CA GLY A 188 -8.99 -10.99 3.30
C GLY A 188 -10.20 -11.44 2.49
N SER A 189 -11.15 -10.55 2.19
CA SER A 189 -12.30 -10.85 1.31
C SER A 189 -11.88 -11.21 -0.13
N GLY A 190 -10.65 -10.86 -0.52
CA GLY A 190 -10.10 -11.28 -1.80
C GLY A 190 -9.94 -12.79 -1.95
N LYS A 191 -9.93 -13.57 -0.85
CA LYS A 191 -9.95 -15.06 -0.90
C LYS A 191 -11.26 -15.55 -1.49
N GLU A 192 -12.38 -15.06 -0.98
CA GLU A 192 -13.73 -15.43 -1.45
C GLU A 192 -14.02 -14.87 -2.85
N ALA A 193 -13.51 -13.67 -3.13
CA ALA A 193 -13.66 -13.01 -4.42
C ALA A 193 -12.69 -13.52 -5.49
N PHE A 194 -11.80 -14.48 -5.20
CA PHE A 194 -10.72 -14.87 -6.12
C PHE A 194 -11.19 -15.54 -7.40
N ASN A 195 -12.41 -16.05 -7.43
CA ASN A 195 -13.08 -16.50 -8.66
C ASN A 195 -13.29 -15.36 -9.68
N THR A 196 -13.20 -14.10 -9.26
CA THR A 196 -13.24 -12.92 -10.13
C THR A 196 -11.86 -12.45 -10.59
N HIS A 197 -10.78 -13.12 -10.18
CA HIS A 197 -9.43 -12.81 -10.64
C HIS A 197 -9.34 -12.94 -12.16
N ILE A 198 -8.55 -12.06 -12.76
CA ILE A 198 -8.21 -12.06 -14.18
C ILE A 198 -6.78 -11.58 -14.34
N SER A 199 -6.03 -12.21 -15.27
CA SER A 199 -4.65 -11.78 -15.58
C SER A 199 -4.62 -10.41 -16.25
N LEU A 200 -3.63 -9.61 -15.88
CA LEU A 200 -3.31 -8.35 -16.56
C LEU A 200 -2.44 -8.54 -17.81
N ASP A 201 -2.06 -9.77 -18.18
CA ASP A 201 -1.20 -10.00 -19.36
C ASP A 201 -1.75 -9.38 -20.64
N PRO A 202 -3.06 -9.51 -20.99
CA PRO A 202 -3.57 -8.88 -22.21
C PRO A 202 -3.56 -7.34 -22.15
N ILE A 203 -3.80 -6.75 -20.97
CA ILE A 203 -3.71 -5.29 -20.79
C ILE A 203 -2.24 -4.82 -20.88
N GLU A 204 -1.32 -5.60 -20.33
CA GLU A 204 0.11 -5.29 -20.42
C GLU A 204 0.60 -5.38 -21.87
N GLU A 205 0.17 -6.38 -22.66
CA GLU A 205 0.49 -6.47 -24.09
C GLU A 205 -0.10 -5.29 -24.87
N TYR A 206 -1.32 -4.87 -24.55
CA TYR A 206 -1.90 -3.65 -25.13
C TYR A 206 -1.04 -2.42 -24.85
N LEU A 207 -0.58 -2.23 -23.59
CA LEU A 207 0.28 -1.11 -23.21
C LEU A 207 1.67 -1.18 -23.87
N LYS A 208 2.20 -2.38 -24.13
CA LYS A 208 3.45 -2.56 -24.89
C LYS A 208 3.33 -2.14 -26.35
N SER A 209 2.17 -2.37 -26.96
CA SER A 209 1.93 -2.06 -28.38
C SER A 209 1.48 -0.62 -28.62
N HIS A 210 0.90 0.07 -27.61
CA HIS A 210 0.32 1.43 -27.74
C HIS A 210 1.01 2.47 -26.86
N GLY A 211 2.02 2.11 -26.11
CA GLY A 211 2.76 3.00 -25.21
C GLY A 211 4.26 2.76 -25.25
N GLU A 212 4.99 3.57 -24.51
CA GLU A 212 6.44 3.44 -24.34
C GLU A 212 6.75 2.70 -23.02
N LYS A 213 7.64 1.69 -23.07
CA LYS A 213 8.09 0.98 -21.87
C LYS A 213 9.12 1.82 -21.12
N LEU A 214 8.79 2.25 -19.90
CA LEU A 214 9.67 3.01 -19.00
C LEU A 214 10.61 2.12 -18.16
N GLY A 215 10.57 0.78 -18.36
CA GLY A 215 11.35 -0.18 -17.56
C GLY A 215 10.58 -0.69 -16.35
N PHE A 216 11.32 -1.00 -15.26
CA PHE A 216 10.77 -1.58 -14.06
C PHE A 216 10.99 -0.67 -12.85
N ARG A 217 9.97 -0.56 -11.99
CA ARG A 217 10.16 0.03 -10.69
C ARG A 217 10.95 -0.93 -9.79
N SER A 218 11.98 -0.45 -9.11
CA SER A 218 12.80 -1.28 -8.20
C SER A 218 11.96 -2.00 -7.13
N LYS A 219 10.97 -1.32 -6.57
CA LYS A 219 10.02 -1.91 -5.61
C LYS A 219 9.09 -2.90 -6.32
N HIS A 220 9.22 -4.18 -5.98
CA HIS A 220 8.43 -5.29 -6.51
C HIS A 220 8.64 -5.57 -8.02
N ASN A 221 9.69 -5.05 -8.65
CA ASN A 221 9.97 -5.26 -10.08
C ASN A 221 8.73 -5.06 -10.98
N ARG A 222 7.99 -3.98 -10.76
CA ARG A 222 6.74 -3.70 -11.46
C ARG A 222 7.00 -3.00 -12.78
N PRO A 223 6.50 -3.53 -13.93
CA PRO A 223 6.66 -2.87 -15.21
C PRO A 223 5.86 -1.57 -15.28
N ARG A 224 6.45 -0.57 -15.94
CA ARG A 224 5.89 0.77 -16.11
C ARG A 224 5.87 1.13 -17.58
N TYR A 225 4.80 1.79 -17.99
CA TYR A 225 4.55 2.24 -19.35
C TYR A 225 4.13 3.71 -19.34
N LEU A 226 4.56 4.47 -20.35
CA LEU A 226 4.02 5.79 -20.67
C LEU A 226 2.94 5.58 -21.75
N TYR A 227 1.69 5.78 -21.39
CA TYR A 227 0.55 5.66 -22.30
C TYR A 227 -0.13 7.01 -22.45
N GLU A 228 -0.01 7.62 -23.63
CA GLU A 228 -0.58 8.94 -23.94
C GLU A 228 -0.29 10.00 -22.86
N GLY A 229 0.96 10.07 -22.40
CA GLY A 229 1.40 11.01 -21.37
C GLY A 229 1.10 10.61 -19.91
N LEU A 230 0.38 9.51 -19.67
CA LEU A 230 0.08 8.97 -18.36
C LEU A 230 1.00 7.80 -18.01
N VAL A 231 1.59 7.82 -16.82
CA VAL A 231 2.38 6.67 -16.33
C VAL A 231 1.42 5.58 -15.84
N VAL A 232 1.53 4.39 -16.41
CA VAL A 232 0.75 3.19 -16.01
C VAL A 232 1.69 2.13 -15.47
N GLU A 233 1.42 1.66 -14.25
CA GLU A 233 2.18 0.61 -13.57
C GLU A 233 1.33 -0.65 -13.48
N ILE A 234 1.88 -1.79 -13.91
CA ILE A 234 1.22 -3.10 -13.83
C ILE A 234 1.67 -3.81 -12.56
N VAL A 235 0.72 -4.24 -11.74
CA VAL A 235 0.95 -4.85 -10.43
C VAL A 235 0.38 -6.27 -10.41
N LYS A 236 1.24 -7.26 -10.59
CA LYS A 236 0.90 -8.70 -10.58
C LYS A 236 1.52 -9.35 -9.33
N PRO A 237 0.82 -9.34 -8.20
CA PRO A 237 1.42 -9.74 -6.92
C PRO A 237 1.30 -11.24 -6.62
N TYR A 238 0.32 -11.92 -7.23
CA TYR A 238 0.02 -13.32 -6.95
C TYR A 238 0.90 -14.25 -7.79
N ALA A 239 1.36 -15.34 -7.18
CA ALA A 239 2.20 -16.37 -7.81
C ALA A 239 3.40 -15.82 -8.61
N ASN A 240 3.92 -14.64 -8.22
CA ASN A 240 4.97 -13.94 -8.94
C ASN A 240 6.27 -13.85 -8.11
N PRO A 241 7.25 -14.73 -8.35
CA PRO A 241 8.53 -14.70 -7.65
C PRO A 241 9.33 -13.42 -7.89
N LEU A 242 9.28 -12.83 -9.10
CA LEU A 242 9.96 -11.54 -9.39
C LEU A 242 9.41 -10.41 -8.54
N PHE A 243 8.08 -10.37 -8.34
CA PHE A 243 7.45 -9.40 -7.46
C PHE A 243 7.94 -9.56 -6.01
N CYS A 244 8.04 -10.79 -5.52
CA CYS A 244 8.56 -11.07 -4.19
C CYS A 244 10.05 -10.74 -4.04
N ALA A 245 10.87 -11.00 -5.07
CA ALA A 245 12.30 -10.68 -5.07
C ALA A 245 12.56 -9.17 -4.95
N GLY A 246 11.73 -8.32 -5.56
CA GLY A 246 11.81 -6.86 -5.44
C GLY A 246 11.11 -6.27 -4.20
N CYS A 247 10.71 -7.07 -3.22
CA CYS A 247 10.04 -6.57 -2.02
C CYS A 247 11.01 -5.93 -1.04
N ASN A 248 10.80 -4.67 -0.69
CA ASN A 248 11.60 -3.93 0.30
C ASN A 248 10.78 -3.52 1.55
N ARG A 249 9.66 -4.21 1.82
CA ARG A 249 8.65 -3.78 2.78
C ARG A 249 8.60 -4.64 4.03
N ILE A 250 8.28 -3.98 5.16
CA ILE A 250 7.71 -4.57 6.37
C ILE A 250 6.40 -3.85 6.70
N ARG A 251 5.54 -4.47 7.51
CA ARG A 251 4.24 -3.92 7.93
C ARG A 251 4.19 -3.78 9.44
N LEU A 252 3.60 -2.68 9.90
CA LEU A 252 3.19 -2.50 11.27
C LEU A 252 1.67 -2.64 11.32
N THR A 253 1.20 -3.67 12.01
CA THR A 253 -0.24 -3.91 12.18
C THR A 253 -0.85 -2.92 13.15
N VAL A 254 -2.18 -2.80 13.12
CA VAL A 254 -2.93 -1.87 13.97
C VAL A 254 -2.72 -2.14 15.46
N ASP A 255 -2.45 -3.40 15.82
CA ASP A 255 -2.30 -3.91 17.19
C ASP A 255 -0.84 -4.12 17.62
N GLY A 256 0.13 -3.57 16.89
CA GLY A 256 1.53 -3.57 17.33
C GLY A 256 2.33 -4.81 16.98
N LYS A 257 2.23 -5.30 15.73
CA LYS A 257 3.06 -6.41 15.24
C LYS A 257 3.84 -6.00 14.00
N LEU A 258 5.10 -6.42 13.90
CA LEU A 258 5.89 -6.36 12.68
C LEU A 258 5.60 -7.58 11.83
N LYS A 259 4.80 -7.41 10.78
CA LYS A 259 4.41 -8.46 9.83
C LYS A 259 5.25 -8.36 8.57
N THR A 260 5.90 -9.46 8.18
CA THR A 260 6.91 -9.45 7.12
C THR A 260 6.33 -9.54 5.71
N CYS A 261 5.09 -10.04 5.56
CA CYS A 261 4.43 -10.23 4.27
C CYS A 261 2.90 -10.11 4.40
N LEU A 262 2.23 -9.61 3.37
CA LEU A 262 0.77 -9.55 3.31
C LEU A 262 0.11 -10.93 3.39
N TYR A 263 0.72 -11.93 2.74
CA TYR A 263 0.20 -13.28 2.58
C TYR A 263 0.49 -14.23 3.75
N ARG A 264 1.32 -13.80 4.73
CA ARG A 264 1.84 -14.70 5.77
C ARG A 264 1.38 -14.27 7.15
N GLU A 265 0.97 -15.26 7.92
CA GLU A 265 0.56 -15.11 9.32
C GLU A 265 1.57 -15.78 10.29
N ASP A 266 2.54 -16.50 9.74
CA ASP A 266 3.57 -17.25 10.47
C ASP A 266 4.90 -16.50 10.67
N LYS A 267 5.05 -15.32 10.04
CA LYS A 267 6.30 -14.51 10.06
C LYS A 267 5.99 -13.13 10.64
N ILE A 268 5.72 -13.11 11.93
CA ILE A 268 5.28 -11.93 12.69
C ILE A 268 6.15 -11.81 13.95
N VAL A 269 6.48 -10.59 14.34
CA VAL A 269 7.10 -10.26 15.63
C VAL A 269 6.15 -9.34 16.38
N ASP A 270 5.64 -9.78 17.51
CA ASP A 270 4.80 -8.95 18.38
C ASP A 270 5.68 -7.96 19.15
N ILE A 271 5.32 -6.68 19.07
CA ILE A 271 6.04 -5.58 19.74
C ILE A 271 5.12 -4.79 20.69
N LYS A 272 3.90 -5.25 20.91
CA LYS A 272 2.91 -4.53 21.73
C LYS A 272 3.39 -4.33 23.16
N ASP A 273 3.92 -5.38 23.78
CA ASP A 273 4.44 -5.32 25.15
C ASP A 273 5.68 -4.42 25.26
N ILE A 274 6.49 -4.36 24.20
CA ILE A 274 7.62 -3.42 24.15
C ILE A 274 7.11 -1.97 24.16
N LEU A 275 6.07 -1.67 23.38
CA LEU A 275 5.52 -0.32 23.26
C LEU A 275 4.81 0.13 24.54
N ARG A 276 4.10 -0.78 25.23
CA ARG A 276 3.18 -0.47 26.33
C ARG A 276 3.63 -0.93 27.71
N GLY A 277 4.69 -1.74 27.78
CA GLY A 277 5.27 -2.16 29.05
C GLY A 277 5.90 -0.99 29.81
N ASP A 278 6.13 -1.20 31.09
CA ASP A 278 6.78 -0.23 31.99
C ASP A 278 8.30 -0.25 31.78
N TYR A 279 8.73 0.27 30.64
CA TYR A 279 10.12 0.39 30.23
C TYR A 279 10.46 1.85 29.96
N THR A 280 11.69 2.23 30.22
CA THR A 280 12.23 3.53 29.76
C THR A 280 12.25 3.62 28.24
N ILE A 281 12.31 4.82 27.71
CA ILE A 281 12.39 5.02 26.24
C ILE A 281 13.62 4.31 25.66
N SER A 282 14.77 4.37 26.35
CA SER A 282 16.01 3.70 25.92
C SER A 282 15.83 2.18 25.84
N GLU A 283 15.22 1.57 26.87
CA GLU A 283 14.94 0.12 26.85
C GLU A 283 13.99 -0.26 25.72
N LYS A 284 12.91 0.53 25.49
CA LYS A 284 12.00 0.30 24.36
C LYS A 284 12.73 0.38 23.03
N GLU A 285 13.63 1.36 22.85
CA GLU A 285 14.43 1.49 21.63
C GLU A 285 15.32 0.27 21.40
N ASP A 286 16.02 -0.21 22.44
CA ASP A 286 16.89 -1.40 22.33
C ASP A 286 16.08 -2.66 22.01
N MET A 287 14.97 -2.87 22.69
CA MET A 287 14.07 -4.00 22.42
C MET A 287 13.48 -3.94 20.99
N LEU A 288 13.13 -2.73 20.51
CA LEU A 288 12.66 -2.54 19.13
C LEU A 288 13.77 -2.82 18.10
N ARG A 289 15.03 -2.47 18.37
CA ARG A 289 16.17 -2.85 17.51
C ARG A 289 16.27 -4.36 17.37
N ASP A 290 16.12 -5.10 18.47
CA ASP A 290 16.16 -6.56 18.42
C ASP A 290 14.91 -7.12 17.70
N ALA A 291 13.73 -6.58 17.91
CA ALA A 291 12.53 -6.95 17.17
C ALA A 291 12.70 -6.74 15.65
N TYR A 292 13.30 -5.65 15.22
CA TYR A 292 13.60 -5.41 13.80
C TYR A 292 14.63 -6.41 13.24
N LYS A 293 15.69 -6.73 14.00
CA LYS A 293 16.66 -7.77 13.60
C LYS A 293 15.95 -9.12 13.37
N ILE A 294 15.11 -9.54 14.31
CA ILE A 294 14.32 -10.77 14.20
C ILE A 294 13.40 -10.71 12.97
N ALA A 295 12.65 -9.61 12.80
CA ALA A 295 11.72 -9.44 11.68
C ALA A 295 12.45 -9.50 10.31
N VAL A 296 13.63 -8.90 10.19
CA VAL A 296 14.45 -8.99 8.96
C VAL A 296 14.98 -10.41 8.76
N MET A 297 15.38 -11.10 9.82
CA MET A 297 15.89 -12.48 9.75
C MET A 297 14.83 -13.48 9.27
N ILE A 298 13.58 -13.35 9.77
CA ILE A 298 12.49 -14.26 9.40
C ILE A 298 11.78 -13.85 8.09
N ARG A 299 12.10 -12.66 7.54
CA ARG A 299 11.49 -12.17 6.30
C ARG A 299 11.93 -13.01 5.11
N GLU A 300 10.95 -13.56 4.38
CA GLU A 300 11.20 -14.36 3.18
C GLU A 300 10.17 -14.10 2.07
N PRO A 301 10.50 -14.39 0.79
CA PRO A 301 9.55 -14.35 -0.29
C PRO A 301 8.41 -15.35 -0.07
N ASN A 302 7.16 -14.93 -0.29
CA ASN A 302 6.02 -15.86 -0.25
C ASN A 302 5.99 -16.75 -1.49
N PHE A 303 6.24 -16.14 -2.66
CA PHE A 303 6.38 -16.87 -3.91
C PHE A 303 7.85 -16.95 -4.30
N LYS A 304 8.34 -18.18 -4.58
CA LYS A 304 9.72 -18.47 -4.94
C LYS A 304 9.76 -19.11 -6.33
N PHE A 305 10.87 -18.97 -7.04
CA PHE A 305 11.10 -19.76 -8.23
C PHE A 305 11.14 -21.24 -7.84
N LYS A 306 10.50 -22.09 -8.65
CA LYS A 306 10.71 -23.53 -8.55
C LYS A 306 12.10 -23.83 -9.12
N VAL A 307 13.03 -24.21 -8.27
CA VAL A 307 14.31 -24.76 -8.71
C VAL A 307 14.08 -26.26 -8.90
N SER A 308 14.18 -26.74 -10.13
CA SER A 308 14.22 -28.19 -10.36
C SER A 308 15.60 -28.69 -9.96
N LEU A 309 15.67 -29.74 -9.13
CA LEU A 309 16.92 -30.36 -8.71
C LEU A 309 17.78 -30.87 -9.90
N ASN A 310 17.18 -30.97 -11.09
CA ASN A 310 17.83 -31.41 -12.31
C ASN A 310 18.67 -30.32 -13.01
N GLU A 311 18.65 -29.08 -12.54
CA GLU A 311 19.46 -27.98 -13.09
C GLU A 311 20.69 -27.65 -12.23
N ILE A 312 20.96 -28.45 -11.17
CA ILE A 312 22.08 -28.23 -10.22
C ILE A 312 23.09 -29.36 -10.28
N ILE A 313 22.91 -30.40 -11.15
CA ILE A 313 23.85 -31.50 -11.33
C ILE A 313 24.58 -31.37 -12.65
#